data_3e625ee526d9729263c846630834778c
#
_entry.id   3e625ee526d9729263c846630834778c
#
_cell.length_a   1.000
_cell.length_b   1.000
_cell.length_c   1.000
_cell.angle_alpha   90.00
_cell.angle_beta   90.00
_cell.angle_gamma   90.00
#
_symmetry.space_group_name_H-M   'P 1'
#
loop_
_entity.id
_entity.type
_entity.pdbx_description
1 polymer ?
#
loop_
_entity_poly.entity_id
_entity_poly.type
_entity_poly.pdbx_seq_one_letter_code
_entity_poly.pdbx_strand_id
1 'polypeptide(L)'
;MFIPTRDCVIDMSATEFEKYSLYILNQQIRGLENVRFEHDALIERNDGTYQIDGVIRFTVMGLEYTTLVECKHYRSPISREKIQVLYDKIRAIGAHKGIFVSTSNFQSGAIKYATEHGIALIQITEADTQFQARDRFHVIQAHPNLYNRGLPYIGVMQVAGEVGISCQFLREYSYPLREFLEAKQ
;
A
#
# COMPACT_ATOMS: atom_id res chain seq x y z
N MET A 1 1.46 -17.97 9.07
CA MET A 1 0.96 -16.86 8.22
C MET A 1 -0.49 -16.64 8.62
N PHE A 2 -0.85 -15.46 9.09
CA PHE A 2 -2.21 -15.12 9.48
C PHE A 2 -3.03 -14.81 8.24
N ILE A 3 -4.09 -15.57 7.98
CA ILE A 3 -5.10 -15.27 6.96
C ILE A 3 -6.39 -15.04 7.76
N PRO A 4 -6.94 -13.81 7.77
CA PRO A 4 -8.17 -13.59 8.50
C PRO A 4 -9.33 -14.38 7.88
N THR A 5 -10.25 -14.79 8.73
CA THR A 5 -11.54 -15.32 8.33
C THR A 5 -12.35 -14.23 7.61
N ARG A 6 -13.50 -14.54 7.01
CA ARG A 6 -14.34 -13.59 6.23
C ARG A 6 -14.94 -12.42 7.02
N ASP A 7 -14.41 -12.11 8.18
CA ASP A 7 -14.83 -10.96 8.96
C ASP A 7 -14.36 -9.66 8.30
N CYS A 8 -15.12 -8.60 8.46
CA CYS A 8 -14.82 -7.30 7.90
C CYS A 8 -13.42 -6.83 8.35
N VAL A 9 -12.63 -6.21 7.46
CA VAL A 9 -11.33 -5.62 7.79
C VAL A 9 -11.41 -4.68 9.00
N ILE A 10 -12.57 -4.05 9.21
CA ILE A 10 -12.84 -3.17 10.34
C ILE A 10 -12.78 -3.90 11.70
N ASP A 11 -13.02 -5.20 11.72
CA ASP A 11 -13.03 -6.01 12.95
C ASP A 11 -11.64 -6.55 13.33
N MET A 12 -10.63 -6.29 12.51
CA MET A 12 -9.23 -6.59 12.84
C MET A 12 -8.67 -5.58 13.85
N SER A 13 -7.82 -6.05 14.74
CA SER A 13 -6.93 -5.17 15.50
C SER A 13 -5.94 -4.44 14.58
N ALA A 14 -5.35 -3.33 15.04
CA ALA A 14 -4.34 -2.60 14.27
C ALA A 14 -3.17 -3.50 13.86
N THR A 15 -2.65 -4.30 14.80
CA THR A 15 -1.55 -5.23 14.53
C THR A 15 -1.90 -6.35 13.55
N GLU A 16 -3.14 -6.86 13.60
CA GLU A 16 -3.61 -7.84 12.61
C GLU A 16 -3.72 -7.22 11.22
N PHE A 17 -4.21 -5.98 11.13
CA PHE A 17 -4.26 -5.25 9.88
C PHE A 17 -2.88 -4.98 9.29
N GLU A 18 -1.89 -4.59 10.10
CA GLU A 18 -0.50 -4.43 9.68
C GLU A 18 0.06 -5.73 9.09
N LYS A 19 -0.07 -6.85 9.81
CA LYS A 19 0.41 -8.17 9.36
C LYS A 19 -0.29 -8.61 8.07
N TYR A 20 -1.60 -8.39 7.97
CA TYR A 20 -2.35 -8.70 6.75
C TYR A 20 -1.93 -7.81 5.58
N SER A 21 -1.69 -6.53 5.83
CA SER A 21 -1.16 -5.59 4.82
C SER A 21 0.16 -6.08 4.26
N LEU A 22 1.12 -6.42 5.13
CA LEU A 22 2.41 -6.98 4.70
C LEU A 22 2.26 -8.29 3.93
N TYR A 23 1.28 -9.13 4.29
CA TYR A 23 0.97 -10.35 3.54
C TYR A 23 0.50 -10.03 2.09
N ILE A 24 -0.44 -9.09 1.92
CA ILE A 24 -0.91 -8.66 0.59
C ILE A 24 0.25 -8.08 -0.23
N LEU A 25 1.08 -7.22 0.38
CA LEU A 25 2.25 -6.64 -0.30
C LEU A 25 3.24 -7.72 -0.77
N ASN A 26 3.49 -8.74 0.07
CA ASN A 26 4.39 -9.84 -0.27
C ASN A 26 3.92 -10.65 -1.50
N GLN A 27 2.61 -10.77 -1.72
CA GLN A 27 2.09 -11.43 -2.92
C GLN A 27 2.39 -10.65 -4.20
N GLN A 28 2.56 -9.33 -4.09
CA GLN A 28 2.73 -8.41 -5.22
C GLN A 28 4.18 -8.25 -5.68
N ILE A 29 5.15 -8.63 -4.86
CA ILE A 29 6.58 -8.40 -5.13
C ILE A 29 7.34 -9.69 -5.47
N ARG A 30 6.62 -10.72 -5.89
CA ARG A 30 7.21 -11.97 -6.38
C ARG A 30 8.12 -11.69 -7.58
N GLY A 31 9.33 -12.26 -7.55
CA GLY A 31 10.35 -12.08 -8.59
C GLY A 31 11.33 -10.95 -8.34
N LEU A 32 11.19 -10.17 -7.26
CA LEU A 32 12.27 -9.33 -6.75
C LEU A 32 13.30 -10.21 -6.01
N GLU A 33 14.57 -9.81 -6.07
CA GLU A 33 15.67 -10.55 -5.44
C GLU A 33 15.86 -10.14 -3.98
N ASN A 34 16.31 -11.09 -3.12
CA ASN A 34 16.68 -10.86 -1.72
C ASN A 34 15.61 -10.12 -0.88
N VAL A 35 14.35 -10.40 -1.13
CA VAL A 35 13.23 -9.75 -0.44
C VAL A 35 13.20 -10.11 1.03
N ARG A 36 13.15 -9.10 1.91
CA ARG A 36 13.00 -9.23 3.36
C ARG A 36 11.90 -8.30 3.84
N PHE A 37 11.05 -8.82 4.73
CA PHE A 37 10.01 -8.07 5.43
C PHE A 37 10.33 -8.01 6.91
N GLU A 38 10.20 -6.82 7.49
CA GLU A 38 10.29 -6.58 8.92
C GLU A 38 9.01 -5.90 9.37
N HIS A 39 8.36 -6.40 10.41
CA HIS A 39 7.17 -5.84 11.01
C HIS A 39 7.55 -5.12 12.29
N ASP A 40 6.93 -3.97 12.56
CA ASP A 40 7.14 -3.16 13.77
C ASP A 40 8.63 -2.82 14.01
N ALA A 41 9.27 -2.27 12.98
CA ALA A 41 10.69 -1.96 13.01
C ALA A 41 10.99 -0.66 13.78
N LEU A 42 12.00 -0.69 14.64
CA LEU A 42 12.55 0.50 15.31
C LEU A 42 13.86 0.89 14.62
N ILE A 43 13.89 2.09 14.04
CA ILE A 43 15.05 2.59 13.30
C ILE A 43 15.61 3.83 14.02
N GLU A 44 16.82 3.70 14.55
CA GLU A 44 17.52 4.81 15.19
C GLU A 44 18.19 5.72 14.16
N ARG A 45 18.07 7.03 14.36
CA ARG A 45 18.74 8.10 13.62
C ARG A 45 19.27 9.16 14.59
N ASN A 46 20.06 10.11 14.09
CA ASN A 46 20.67 11.16 14.92
C ASN A 46 19.63 12.06 15.59
N ASP A 47 18.44 12.19 15.02
CA ASP A 47 17.33 13.05 15.48
C ASP A 47 16.26 12.29 16.27
N GLY A 48 16.37 10.96 16.40
CA GLY A 48 15.45 10.15 17.20
C GLY A 48 15.27 8.73 16.71
N THR A 49 14.31 8.04 17.33
CA THR A 49 13.92 6.66 16.97
C THR A 49 12.59 6.69 16.23
N TYR A 50 12.55 6.04 15.08
CA TYR A 50 11.37 5.94 14.22
C TYR A 50 10.78 4.55 14.34
N GLN A 51 9.53 4.46 14.77
CA GLN A 51 8.74 3.25 14.68
C GLN A 51 8.05 3.21 13.31
N ILE A 52 8.21 2.08 12.61
CA ILE A 52 7.70 1.85 11.25
C ILE A 52 6.91 0.56 11.25
N ASP A 53 5.64 0.60 10.83
CA ASP A 53 4.74 -0.56 10.84
C ASP A 53 5.28 -1.71 9.98
N GLY A 54 5.98 -1.39 8.88
CA GLY A 54 6.67 -2.39 8.07
C GLY A 54 7.83 -1.83 7.26
N VAL A 55 8.89 -2.63 7.09
CA VAL A 55 10.02 -2.31 6.21
C VAL A 55 10.21 -3.44 5.22
N ILE A 56 10.32 -3.09 3.94
CA ILE A 56 10.60 -4.02 2.85
C ILE A 56 11.96 -3.68 2.28
N ARG A 57 12.87 -4.66 2.26
CA ARG A 57 14.18 -4.55 1.60
C ARG A 57 14.24 -5.56 0.47
N PHE A 58 14.80 -5.16 -0.66
CA PHE A 58 14.97 -6.01 -1.84
C PHE A 58 16.13 -5.49 -2.70
N THR A 59 16.59 -6.32 -3.64
CA THR A 59 17.69 -5.96 -4.55
C THR A 59 17.15 -5.74 -5.96
N VAL A 60 17.56 -4.62 -6.57
CA VAL A 60 17.33 -4.33 -7.99
C VAL A 60 18.67 -3.92 -8.60
N MET A 61 19.08 -4.55 -9.68
CA MET A 61 20.35 -4.28 -10.38
C MET A 61 21.59 -4.32 -9.45
N GLY A 62 21.57 -5.20 -8.43
CA GLY A 62 22.66 -5.33 -7.45
C GLY A 62 22.67 -4.28 -6.34
N LEU A 63 21.71 -3.36 -6.29
CA LEU A 63 21.57 -2.35 -5.26
C LEU A 63 20.44 -2.71 -4.30
N GLU A 64 20.66 -2.53 -2.99
CA GLU A 64 19.63 -2.72 -1.99
C GLU A 64 18.68 -1.51 -1.94
N TYR A 65 17.38 -1.77 -2.02
CA TYR A 65 16.32 -0.79 -1.88
C TYR A 65 15.58 -1.01 -0.56
N THR A 66 15.28 0.10 0.11
CA THR A 66 14.47 0.12 1.34
C THR A 66 13.19 0.88 1.08
N THR A 67 12.05 0.26 1.40
CA THR A 67 10.71 0.84 1.30
C THR A 67 10.06 0.81 2.67
N LEU A 68 9.52 1.93 3.13
CA LEU A 68 8.78 2.03 4.38
C LEU A 68 7.29 1.78 4.14
N VAL A 69 6.64 1.06 5.04
CA VAL A 69 5.21 0.80 5.02
C VAL A 69 4.57 1.39 6.26
N GLU A 70 3.57 2.22 6.07
CA GLU A 70 2.71 2.76 7.13
C GLU A 70 1.30 2.20 6.95
N CYS A 71 0.70 1.67 8.01
CA CYS A 71 -0.62 1.04 8.00
C CYS A 71 -1.58 1.81 8.90
N LYS A 72 -2.76 2.16 8.40
CA LYS A 72 -3.78 2.88 9.18
C LYS A 72 -5.13 2.19 9.08
N HIS A 73 -5.54 1.59 10.18
CA HIS A 73 -6.85 0.99 10.35
C HIS A 73 -7.85 2.07 10.79
N TYR A 74 -8.33 2.88 9.83
CA TYR A 74 -9.20 4.04 10.07
C TYR A 74 -10.55 3.90 9.37
N ARG A 75 -11.59 4.57 9.93
CA ARG A 75 -12.91 4.70 9.32
C ARG A 75 -13.09 6.00 8.54
N SER A 76 -12.24 6.99 8.78
CA SER A 76 -12.28 8.29 8.10
C SER A 76 -11.25 8.36 6.98
N PRO A 77 -11.52 9.12 5.89
CA PRO A 77 -10.59 9.26 4.78
C PRO A 77 -9.23 9.82 5.21
N ILE A 78 -8.17 9.27 4.63
CA ILE A 78 -6.79 9.65 4.92
C ILE A 78 -6.48 11.02 4.32
N SER A 79 -6.04 11.95 5.16
CA SER A 79 -5.67 13.30 4.75
C SER A 79 -4.23 13.35 4.21
N ARG A 80 -3.93 14.45 3.46
CA ARG A 80 -2.58 14.74 2.97
C ARG A 80 -1.52 14.75 4.10
N GLU A 81 -1.86 15.29 5.26
CA GLU A 81 -0.95 15.38 6.41
C GLU A 81 -0.38 14.01 6.82
N LYS A 82 -1.22 12.96 6.79
CA LYS A 82 -0.76 11.60 7.13
C LYS A 82 0.28 11.09 6.14
N ILE A 83 0.13 11.42 4.87
CA ILE A 83 1.11 11.06 3.84
C ILE A 83 2.41 11.88 3.98
N GLN A 84 2.29 13.15 4.37
CA GLN A 84 3.46 14.00 4.65
C GLN A 84 4.31 13.44 5.80
N VAL A 85 3.69 12.91 6.85
CA VAL A 85 4.41 12.25 7.96
C VAL A 85 5.22 11.05 7.45
N LEU A 86 4.64 10.20 6.60
CA LEU A 86 5.38 9.08 6.00
C LEU A 86 6.53 9.59 5.12
N TYR A 87 6.29 10.64 4.32
CA TYR A 87 7.34 11.22 3.47
C TYR A 87 8.51 11.76 4.29
N ASP A 88 8.23 12.40 5.42
CA ASP A 88 9.26 12.87 6.33
C ASP A 88 10.09 11.71 6.91
N LYS A 89 9.43 10.63 7.36
CA LYS A 89 10.10 9.39 7.80
C LYS A 89 11.00 8.81 6.69
N ILE A 90 10.53 8.77 5.43
CA ILE A 90 11.32 8.28 4.29
C ILE A 90 12.62 9.08 4.16
N ARG A 91 12.54 10.41 4.24
CA ARG A 91 13.71 11.29 4.14
C ARG A 91 14.65 11.15 5.33
N ALA A 92 14.13 11.15 6.54
CA ALA A 92 14.91 11.04 7.77
C ALA A 92 15.66 9.69 7.85
N ILE A 93 15.02 8.61 7.42
CA ILE A 93 15.61 7.26 7.42
C ILE A 93 16.55 7.04 6.23
N GLY A 94 16.39 7.78 5.14
CA GLY A 94 17.10 7.56 3.90
C GLY A 94 16.53 6.37 3.11
N ALA A 95 15.23 6.11 3.24
CA ALA A 95 14.54 5.09 2.46
C ALA A 95 14.25 5.60 1.03
N HIS A 96 14.07 4.66 0.09
CA HIS A 96 13.90 4.98 -1.32
C HIS A 96 12.44 5.26 -1.69
N LYS A 97 11.49 4.54 -1.07
CA LYS A 97 10.05 4.64 -1.39
C LYS A 97 9.21 4.47 -0.13
N GLY A 98 7.93 4.83 -0.24
CA GLY A 98 6.92 4.58 0.78
C GLY A 98 5.68 3.90 0.23
N ILE A 99 5.04 3.13 1.10
CA ILE A 99 3.73 2.54 0.86
C ILE A 99 2.84 2.92 2.04
N PHE A 100 1.71 3.53 1.77
CA PHE A 100 0.71 3.82 2.79
C PHE A 100 -0.51 2.93 2.56
N VAL A 101 -0.81 2.07 3.54
CA VAL A 101 -1.93 1.12 3.48
C VAL A 101 -3.03 1.59 4.44
N SER A 102 -4.27 1.58 3.97
CA SER A 102 -5.42 1.98 4.80
C SER A 102 -6.65 1.13 4.53
N THR A 103 -7.52 0.98 5.53
CA THR A 103 -8.89 0.44 5.35
C THR A 103 -9.83 1.48 4.74
N SER A 104 -9.48 2.76 4.84
CA SER A 104 -10.30 3.88 4.41
C SER A 104 -9.80 4.51 3.11
N ASN A 105 -10.66 5.25 2.43
CA ASN A 105 -10.33 6.01 1.22
C ASN A 105 -9.28 7.09 1.49
N PHE A 106 -8.63 7.54 0.45
CA PHE A 106 -7.71 8.68 0.46
C PHE A 106 -8.41 9.94 -0.07
N GLN A 107 -8.18 11.08 0.57
CA GLN A 107 -8.60 12.37 0.03
C GLN A 107 -7.83 12.69 -1.25
N SER A 108 -8.43 13.43 -2.18
CA SER A 108 -7.79 13.80 -3.46
C SER A 108 -6.44 14.52 -3.28
N GLY A 109 -6.32 15.36 -2.24
CA GLY A 109 -5.06 16.01 -1.89
C GLY A 109 -3.98 15.04 -1.39
N ALA A 110 -4.37 13.96 -0.72
CA ALA A 110 -3.46 12.89 -0.30
C ALA A 110 -2.94 12.12 -1.51
N ILE A 111 -3.83 11.77 -2.45
CA ILE A 111 -3.47 11.01 -3.66
C ILE A 111 -2.52 11.82 -4.55
N LYS A 112 -2.82 13.10 -4.80
CA LYS A 112 -1.93 13.99 -5.58
C LYS A 112 -0.54 14.10 -4.94
N TYR A 113 -0.50 14.33 -3.62
CA TYR A 113 0.76 14.45 -2.90
C TYR A 113 1.58 13.16 -2.95
N ALA A 114 0.95 12.01 -2.73
CA ALA A 114 1.62 10.71 -2.78
C ALA A 114 2.19 10.40 -4.17
N THR A 115 1.43 10.68 -5.24
CA THR A 115 1.88 10.50 -6.62
C THR A 115 3.12 11.35 -6.92
N GLU A 116 3.12 12.62 -6.52
CA GLU A 116 4.23 13.54 -6.74
C GLU A 116 5.49 13.14 -5.96
N HIS A 117 5.33 12.49 -4.82
CA HIS A 117 6.44 12.15 -3.92
C HIS A 117 6.81 10.65 -3.92
N GLY A 118 6.35 9.89 -4.92
CA GLY A 118 6.71 8.49 -5.07
C GLY A 118 6.25 7.60 -3.91
N ILE A 119 5.04 7.84 -3.38
CA ILE A 119 4.41 7.04 -2.34
C ILE A 119 3.24 6.27 -2.95
N ALA A 120 3.25 4.93 -2.81
CA ALA A 120 2.10 4.12 -3.20
C ALA A 120 1.00 4.21 -2.16
N LEU A 121 -0.23 4.45 -2.59
CA LEU A 121 -1.42 4.42 -1.73
C LEU A 121 -2.22 3.15 -2.01
N ILE A 122 -2.46 2.34 -0.99
CA ILE A 122 -3.18 1.09 -1.11
C ILE A 122 -4.35 1.08 -0.12
N GLN A 123 -5.55 0.96 -0.63
CA GLN A 123 -6.73 0.68 0.19
C GLN A 123 -6.96 -0.83 0.22
N ILE A 124 -7.08 -1.40 1.41
CA ILE A 124 -7.54 -2.78 1.60
C ILE A 124 -9.04 -2.75 1.84
N THR A 125 -9.77 -3.51 1.06
CA THR A 125 -11.23 -3.60 1.11
C THR A 125 -11.69 -5.03 0.92
N GLU A 126 -12.95 -5.31 1.25
CA GLU A 126 -13.55 -6.63 1.03
C GLU A 126 -13.53 -6.99 -0.46
N ALA A 127 -13.14 -8.22 -0.76
CA ALA A 127 -13.03 -8.70 -2.14
C ALA A 127 -14.40 -8.78 -2.86
N ASP A 128 -15.50 -8.84 -2.12
CA ASP A 128 -16.87 -8.83 -2.64
C ASP A 128 -17.40 -7.41 -2.92
N THR A 129 -16.66 -6.37 -2.52
CA THR A 129 -17.08 -5.00 -2.74
C THR A 129 -17.04 -4.66 -4.23
N GLN A 130 -18.17 -4.20 -4.76
CA GLN A 130 -18.25 -3.69 -6.12
C GLN A 130 -17.60 -2.31 -6.17
N PHE A 131 -16.45 -2.20 -6.81
CA PHE A 131 -15.86 -0.89 -7.11
C PHE A 131 -16.58 -0.26 -8.29
N GLN A 132 -17.28 0.84 -8.03
CA GLN A 132 -17.73 1.75 -9.07
C GLN A 132 -16.67 2.83 -9.28
N ALA A 133 -15.79 2.63 -10.23
CA ALA A 133 -14.99 3.73 -10.74
C ALA A 133 -15.88 4.61 -11.64
N ARG A 134 -16.14 5.83 -11.22
CA ARG A 134 -16.80 6.83 -12.09
C ARG A 134 -15.72 7.50 -12.92
N ASP A 135 -15.57 7.08 -14.14
CA ASP A 135 -15.04 7.94 -15.18
C ASP A 135 -16.15 8.89 -15.68
N ARG A 136 -15.76 10.00 -16.31
CA ARG A 136 -16.68 11.04 -16.80
C ARG A 136 -17.78 10.50 -17.73
N PHE A 137 -17.61 9.28 -18.28
CA PHE A 137 -18.48 8.69 -19.30
C PHE A 137 -18.89 7.23 -19.06
N HIS A 138 -18.26 6.51 -18.12
CA HIS A 138 -18.58 5.09 -17.91
C HIS A 138 -18.50 4.70 -16.43
N VAL A 139 -19.47 3.88 -15.99
CA VAL A 139 -19.39 3.17 -14.70
C VAL A 139 -18.75 1.80 -15.01
N ILE A 140 -17.50 1.62 -14.60
CA ILE A 140 -16.82 0.32 -14.68
C ILE A 140 -17.14 -0.41 -13.38
N GLN A 141 -17.95 -1.48 -13.48
CA GLN A 141 -18.12 -2.44 -12.40
C GLN A 141 -16.98 -3.45 -12.45
N ALA A 142 -16.06 -3.39 -11.50
CA ALA A 142 -15.05 -4.42 -11.36
C ALA A 142 -15.46 -5.40 -10.25
N HIS A 143 -15.45 -6.70 -10.56
CA HIS A 143 -15.63 -7.78 -9.60
C HIS A 143 -14.25 -8.37 -9.25
N PRO A 144 -13.61 -7.92 -8.17
CA PRO A 144 -12.26 -8.36 -7.80
C PRO A 144 -12.17 -9.84 -7.44
N ASN A 145 -13.28 -10.47 -7.05
CA ASN A 145 -13.33 -11.87 -6.64
C ASN A 145 -12.85 -12.89 -7.69
N LEU A 146 -13.00 -12.59 -8.99
CA LEU A 146 -12.57 -13.50 -10.05
C LEU A 146 -11.05 -13.71 -10.09
N TYR A 147 -10.27 -12.88 -9.37
CA TYR A 147 -8.82 -12.83 -9.49
C TYR A 147 -8.08 -12.89 -8.14
N ASN A 148 -8.78 -13.17 -7.04
CA ASN A 148 -8.23 -13.01 -5.70
C ASN A 148 -8.01 -14.35 -4.94
N ARG A 149 -7.96 -15.51 -5.61
CA ARG A 149 -7.76 -16.84 -5.01
C ARG A 149 -8.63 -17.11 -3.77
N GLY A 150 -9.83 -16.55 -3.69
CA GLY A 150 -10.71 -16.70 -2.54
C GLY A 150 -10.24 -15.98 -1.27
N LEU A 151 -9.29 -15.05 -1.36
CA LEU A 151 -8.94 -14.18 -0.24
C LEU A 151 -10.11 -13.25 0.09
N PRO A 152 -10.40 -13.02 1.38
CA PRO A 152 -11.55 -12.20 1.80
C PRO A 152 -11.37 -10.71 1.47
N TYR A 153 -10.13 -10.24 1.32
CA TYR A 153 -9.80 -8.83 1.09
C TYR A 153 -8.83 -8.65 -0.05
N ILE A 154 -8.92 -7.51 -0.73
CA ILE A 154 -8.06 -7.11 -1.84
C ILE A 154 -7.47 -5.73 -1.63
N GLY A 155 -6.23 -5.54 -2.07
CA GLY A 155 -5.61 -4.22 -2.14
C GLY A 155 -5.96 -3.49 -3.44
N VAL A 156 -6.23 -2.19 -3.34
CA VAL A 156 -6.46 -1.28 -4.47
C VAL A 156 -5.46 -0.14 -4.41
N MET A 157 -4.53 -0.11 -5.33
CA MET A 157 -3.56 0.98 -5.45
C MET A 157 -4.19 2.16 -6.19
N GLN A 158 -4.06 3.36 -5.62
CA GLN A 158 -4.61 4.61 -6.15
C GLN A 158 -3.50 5.55 -6.57
N VAL A 159 -3.57 6.06 -7.79
CA VAL A 159 -2.58 6.96 -8.38
C VAL A 159 -3.29 8.13 -9.05
N ALA A 160 -2.81 9.37 -8.87
CA ALA A 160 -3.31 10.50 -9.62
C ALA A 160 -2.82 10.43 -11.07
N GLY A 161 -3.75 10.52 -12.02
CA GLY A 161 -3.48 10.66 -13.45
C GLY A 161 -3.82 12.05 -13.95
N GLU A 162 -3.55 12.33 -15.23
CA GLU A 162 -3.83 13.61 -15.87
C GLU A 162 -5.32 13.98 -15.83
N VAL A 163 -6.20 13.02 -15.96
CA VAL A 163 -7.66 13.22 -16.08
C VAL A 163 -8.43 12.83 -14.80
N GLY A 164 -7.77 12.19 -13.80
CA GLY A 164 -8.45 11.73 -12.61
C GLY A 164 -7.60 10.80 -11.74
N ILE A 165 -8.25 9.92 -10.98
CA ILE A 165 -7.59 8.94 -10.12
C ILE A 165 -7.70 7.58 -10.80
N SER A 166 -6.56 6.94 -11.06
CA SER A 166 -6.48 5.55 -11.50
C SER A 166 -6.51 4.60 -10.30
N CYS A 167 -7.28 3.52 -10.41
CA CYS A 167 -7.34 2.46 -9.41
C CYS A 167 -6.84 1.15 -10.03
N GLN A 168 -5.82 0.56 -9.43
CA GLN A 168 -5.23 -0.70 -9.86
C GLN A 168 -5.40 -1.77 -8.78
N PHE A 169 -6.06 -2.87 -9.13
CA PHE A 169 -6.25 -3.98 -8.19
C PHE A 169 -4.97 -4.79 -8.05
N LEU A 170 -4.58 -5.09 -6.82
CA LEU A 170 -3.47 -5.98 -6.51
C LEU A 170 -3.90 -7.44 -6.71
N ARG A 171 -3.82 -7.91 -7.95
CA ARG A 171 -4.26 -9.25 -8.38
C ARG A 171 -3.08 -10.21 -8.47
N GLU A 172 -3.39 -11.49 -8.54
CA GLU A 172 -2.39 -12.56 -8.62
C GLU A 172 -1.44 -12.47 -9.84
N TYR A 173 -1.95 -12.03 -10.99
CA TYR A 173 -1.19 -11.96 -12.26
C TYR A 173 -0.97 -10.53 -12.75
N SER A 174 -1.21 -9.55 -11.89
CA SER A 174 -0.95 -8.13 -12.17
C SER A 174 -0.19 -7.56 -11.00
N TYR A 175 0.99 -7.03 -11.24
CA TYR A 175 1.92 -6.60 -10.19
C TYR A 175 2.17 -5.08 -10.21
N PRO A 176 1.13 -4.23 -10.09
CA PRO A 176 1.30 -2.78 -10.16
C PRO A 176 2.19 -2.23 -9.05
N LEU A 177 2.21 -2.89 -7.88
CA LEU A 177 3.11 -2.50 -6.81
C LEU A 177 4.58 -2.81 -7.16
N ARG A 178 4.85 -3.94 -7.78
CA ARG A 178 6.20 -4.27 -8.24
C ARG A 178 6.67 -3.26 -9.28
N GLU A 179 5.86 -2.96 -10.27
CA GLU A 179 6.16 -1.94 -11.29
C GLU A 179 6.46 -0.58 -10.65
N PHE A 180 5.67 -0.18 -9.65
CA PHE A 180 5.93 1.04 -8.87
C PHE A 180 7.27 0.99 -8.14
N LEU A 181 7.62 -0.14 -7.51
CA LEU A 181 8.87 -0.29 -6.76
C LEU A 181 10.11 -0.29 -7.67
N GLU A 182 10.01 -0.87 -8.87
CA GLU A 182 11.09 -0.92 -9.86
C GLU A 182 11.23 0.38 -10.68
N ALA A 183 10.18 1.22 -10.73
CA ALA A 183 10.22 2.49 -11.47
C ALA A 183 11.27 3.45 -10.89
N LYS A 184 12.06 4.08 -11.77
CA LYS A 184 12.97 5.17 -11.38
C LYS A 184 12.16 6.38 -10.90
N GLN A 185 12.58 6.99 -9.82
CA GLN A 185 12.12 8.33 -9.43
C GLN A 185 12.74 9.39 -10.32
#